data_455ffa90f40577ba8dea9bab540fb439
#
_entry.id   455ffa90f40577ba8dea9bab540fb439
#
_cell.length_a   1.000
_cell.length_b   1.000
_cell.length_c   1.000
_cell.angle_alpha   90.00
_cell.angle_beta   90.00
_cell.angle_gamma   90.00
#
_symmetry.space_group_name_H-M   'P 1'
#
loop_
_entity.id
_entity.type
_entity.pdbx_description
1 polymer ?
#
loop_
_entity_poly.entity_id
_entity_poly.type
_entity_poly.pdbx_seq_one_letter_code
_entity_poly.pdbx_strand_id
1 'polypeptide(L)'
;TPPARPARTTVPPVPPVRPQGYNNGTNEGDGGDREKKKSNRGVIIISLLFAVIVCGVFYYFYDSANKNKEQEAYEYAMQSSDPMVLQSYLDTYKDADEAHRDSIMAHLDMLKQVDQDWTNAVVSGSKEALEAYLQKYPNSPHKQEVWDKIDSIDWNVAKAADNADAYQTYLDAHADGAHIEEA
;
A
#
# COMPACT_ATOMS: atom_id res chain seq x y z
N THR A 1 -16.78 -47.43 14.59
CA THR A 1 -17.80 -46.65 15.31
C THR A 1 -17.88 -45.28 14.62
N PRO A 2 -19.01 -44.93 14.00
CA PRO A 2 -19.18 -43.61 13.38
C PRO A 2 -19.62 -42.56 14.43
N PRO A 3 -19.32 -41.27 14.22
CA PRO A 3 -19.64 -40.22 15.19
C PRO A 3 -21.10 -39.81 15.17
N ALA A 4 -21.61 -39.47 16.37
CA ALA A 4 -22.98 -39.15 16.67
C ALA A 4 -23.44 -37.83 16.03
N ARG A 5 -24.69 -37.82 15.56
CA ARG A 5 -25.42 -36.68 14.98
C ARG A 5 -25.82 -35.70 16.09
N PRO A 6 -25.65 -34.36 15.90
CA PRO A 6 -26.08 -33.39 16.90
C PRO A 6 -27.62 -33.26 16.93
N ALA A 7 -28.15 -33.03 18.14
CA ALA A 7 -29.54 -32.95 18.46
C ALA A 7 -30.26 -31.73 17.86
N ARG A 8 -31.49 -31.96 17.42
CA ARG A 8 -32.42 -30.98 16.85
C ARG A 8 -32.97 -30.09 17.99
N THR A 9 -32.68 -28.81 17.92
CA THR A 9 -33.26 -27.80 18.81
C THR A 9 -34.74 -27.59 18.44
N THR A 10 -35.62 -27.90 19.36
CA THR A 10 -37.07 -27.67 19.24
C THR A 10 -37.37 -26.20 19.51
N VAL A 11 -38.05 -25.55 18.57
CA VAL A 11 -38.59 -24.18 18.69
C VAL A 11 -39.85 -24.26 19.55
N PRO A 12 -40.05 -23.39 20.56
CA PRO A 12 -41.28 -23.38 21.35
C PRO A 12 -42.47 -22.81 20.55
N PRO A 13 -43.70 -23.29 20.84
CA PRO A 13 -44.91 -22.90 20.09
C PRO A 13 -45.33 -21.46 20.41
N VAL A 14 -45.76 -20.74 19.37
CA VAL A 14 -46.34 -19.39 19.44
C VAL A 14 -47.77 -19.46 20.03
N PRO A 15 -48.12 -18.60 20.99
CA PRO A 15 -49.50 -18.59 21.54
C PRO A 15 -50.52 -17.99 20.55
N PRO A 16 -51.77 -18.45 20.58
CA PRO A 16 -52.79 -18.02 19.63
C PRO A 16 -53.27 -16.58 19.89
N VAL A 17 -53.35 -15.80 18.82
CA VAL A 17 -53.89 -14.44 18.80
C VAL A 17 -55.42 -14.51 18.92
N ARG A 18 -56.01 -13.87 19.93
CA ARG A 18 -57.48 -13.69 20.07
C ARG A 18 -57.97 -12.64 19.08
N PRO A 19 -59.10 -12.85 18.40
CA PRO A 19 -59.73 -11.79 17.63
C PRO A 19 -60.45 -10.81 18.59
N GLN A 20 -60.11 -9.52 18.47
CA GLN A 20 -60.88 -8.46 19.13
C GLN A 20 -62.14 -8.16 18.30
N GLY A 21 -63.25 -8.17 19.01
CA GLY A 21 -64.59 -7.98 18.49
C GLY A 21 -64.82 -6.54 18.00
N TYR A 22 -65.57 -6.46 16.94
CA TYR A 22 -66.22 -5.27 16.45
C TYR A 22 -67.20 -4.73 17.51
N ASN A 23 -67.00 -3.46 17.92
CA ASN A 23 -68.05 -2.68 18.53
C ASN A 23 -68.49 -1.56 17.60
N ASN A 24 -69.65 -1.74 17.06
CA ASN A 24 -70.42 -0.75 16.32
C ASN A 24 -71.16 0.11 17.36
N GLY A 25 -70.83 1.36 17.48
CA GLY A 25 -71.50 2.33 18.33
C GLY A 25 -71.65 3.66 17.59
N THR A 26 -72.78 3.82 17.00
CA THR A 26 -73.30 5.09 16.51
C THR A 26 -73.45 6.06 17.67
N ASN A 27 -72.88 7.25 17.56
CA ASN A 27 -73.41 8.47 18.19
C ASN A 27 -73.09 9.69 17.34
N GLU A 28 -74.16 10.28 16.89
CA GLU A 28 -74.21 11.62 16.34
C GLU A 28 -73.90 12.67 17.42
N GLY A 29 -73.10 13.66 17.10
CA GLY A 29 -72.79 14.80 17.97
C GLY A 29 -72.01 15.85 17.20
N ASP A 30 -72.76 16.74 16.65
CA ASP A 30 -72.42 18.05 16.10
C ASP A 30 -71.35 18.79 16.91
N GLY A 31 -70.35 19.38 16.29
CA GLY A 31 -69.37 20.28 16.92
C GLY A 31 -68.18 20.51 16.02
N GLY A 32 -68.34 21.46 15.10
CA GLY A 32 -67.29 21.84 14.19
C GLY A 32 -66.07 22.48 14.88
N ASP A 33 -64.99 21.74 14.86
CA ASP A 33 -63.64 22.34 14.99
C ASP A 33 -62.81 21.94 13.78
N ARG A 34 -62.70 22.87 12.83
CA ARG A 34 -61.79 22.77 11.70
C ARG A 34 -60.39 22.90 12.25
N GLU A 35 -59.81 21.80 12.72
CA GLU A 35 -58.36 21.73 12.90
C GLU A 35 -57.68 22.10 11.58
N LYS A 36 -57.08 23.28 11.56
CA LYS A 36 -56.18 23.67 10.51
C LYS A 36 -55.04 22.65 10.46
N LYS A 37 -55.09 21.72 9.51
CA LYS A 37 -54.05 20.77 9.18
C LYS A 37 -52.76 21.61 8.93
N LYS A 38 -51.98 21.80 10.00
CA LYS A 38 -50.67 22.47 9.90
C LYS A 38 -49.86 21.71 8.85
N SER A 39 -49.61 22.39 7.75
CA SER A 39 -48.83 21.87 6.66
C SER A 39 -47.44 21.50 7.21
N ASN A 40 -47.14 20.20 7.35
CA ASN A 40 -45.83 19.67 7.78
C ASN A 40 -44.72 19.93 6.73
N ARG A 41 -45.00 20.75 5.70
CA ARG A 41 -44.02 21.08 4.65
C ARG A 41 -42.78 21.73 5.22
N GLY A 42 -42.88 22.58 6.26
CA GLY A 42 -41.74 23.18 6.94
C GLY A 42 -40.85 22.13 7.64
N VAL A 43 -41.48 21.18 8.31
CA VAL A 43 -40.76 20.09 9.00
C VAL A 43 -40.03 19.18 7.98
N ILE A 44 -40.69 18.88 6.86
CA ILE A 44 -40.08 18.08 5.79
C ILE A 44 -38.86 18.80 5.17
N ILE A 45 -38.98 20.11 4.91
CA ILE A 45 -37.85 20.88 4.35
C ILE A 45 -36.70 20.95 5.36
N ILE A 46 -36.96 21.16 6.64
CA ILE A 46 -35.92 21.21 7.68
C ILE A 46 -35.24 19.83 7.80
N SER A 47 -36.00 18.72 7.78
CA SER A 47 -35.43 17.39 7.85
C SER A 47 -34.58 17.03 6.62
N LEU A 48 -34.98 17.48 5.43
CA LEU A 48 -34.18 17.32 4.20
C LEU A 48 -32.88 18.12 4.27
N LEU A 49 -32.92 19.40 4.72
CA LEU A 49 -31.71 20.19 4.92
C LEU A 49 -30.77 19.58 5.94
N PHE A 50 -31.31 19.08 7.04
CA PHE A 50 -30.52 18.37 8.06
C PHE A 50 -29.87 17.12 7.49
N ALA A 51 -30.59 16.32 6.71
CA ALA A 51 -30.04 15.14 6.04
C ALA A 51 -28.89 15.48 5.09
N VAL A 52 -29.03 16.56 4.30
CA VAL A 52 -27.96 17.06 3.40
C VAL A 52 -26.72 17.49 4.19
N ILE A 53 -26.90 18.20 5.32
CA ILE A 53 -25.79 18.61 6.18
C ILE A 53 -25.08 17.38 6.76
N VAL A 54 -25.84 16.42 7.29
CA VAL A 54 -25.29 15.17 7.86
C VAL A 54 -24.53 14.39 6.79
N CYS A 55 -25.10 14.22 5.59
CA CYS A 55 -24.41 13.57 4.47
C CYS A 55 -23.12 14.33 4.08
N GLY A 56 -23.15 15.66 4.05
CA GLY A 56 -21.97 16.48 3.77
C GLY A 56 -20.87 16.33 4.82
N VAL A 57 -21.25 16.27 6.10
CA VAL A 57 -20.30 16.02 7.20
C VAL A 57 -19.71 14.61 7.11
N PHE A 58 -20.53 13.58 6.87
CA PHE A 58 -20.02 12.22 6.67
C PHE A 58 -19.10 12.10 5.45
N TYR A 59 -19.47 12.75 4.34
CA TYR A 59 -18.62 12.79 3.15
C TYR A 59 -17.27 13.47 3.45
N TYR A 60 -17.29 14.61 4.15
CA TYR A 60 -16.06 15.32 4.54
C TYR A 60 -15.15 14.47 5.42
N PHE A 61 -15.69 13.79 6.44
CA PHE A 61 -14.89 12.88 7.29
C PHE A 61 -14.38 11.66 6.54
N TYR A 62 -15.18 11.11 5.63
CA TYR A 62 -14.77 9.99 4.78
C TYR A 62 -13.62 10.39 3.84
N ASP A 63 -13.75 11.53 3.18
CA ASP A 63 -12.72 12.06 2.27
C ASP A 63 -11.43 12.41 3.03
N SER A 64 -11.54 13.06 4.19
CA SER A 64 -10.39 13.36 5.05
C SER A 64 -9.67 12.11 5.55
N ALA A 65 -10.42 11.09 5.99
CA ALA A 65 -9.83 9.83 6.44
C ALA A 65 -9.13 9.08 5.29
N ASN A 66 -9.67 9.17 4.08
CA ASN A 66 -9.08 8.54 2.90
C ASN A 66 -7.81 9.25 2.44
N LYS A 67 -7.78 10.58 2.49
CA LYS A 67 -6.58 11.39 2.20
C LYS A 67 -5.44 11.13 3.20
N ASN A 68 -5.76 10.96 4.49
CA ASN A 68 -4.74 10.63 5.49
C ASN A 68 -4.10 9.26 5.22
N LYS A 69 -4.89 8.26 4.84
CA LYS A 69 -4.39 6.92 4.46
C LYS A 69 -3.55 6.94 3.19
N GLU A 70 -3.96 7.73 2.21
CA GLU A 70 -3.22 7.92 0.97
C GLU A 70 -1.87 8.59 1.26
N GLN A 71 -1.83 9.64 2.06
CA GLN A 71 -0.60 10.32 2.44
C GLN A 71 0.38 9.39 3.17
N GLU A 72 -0.09 8.61 4.15
CA GLU A 72 0.73 7.61 4.86
C GLU A 72 1.29 6.56 3.89
N ALA A 73 0.47 6.09 2.94
CA ALA A 73 0.89 5.12 1.94
C ALA A 73 1.90 5.72 0.95
N TYR A 74 1.74 6.99 0.57
CA TYR A 74 2.69 7.73 -0.25
C TYR A 74 4.05 7.84 0.42
N GLU A 75 4.09 8.29 1.69
CA GLU A 75 5.32 8.41 2.46
C GLU A 75 6.03 7.06 2.61
N TYR A 76 5.28 6.00 2.88
CA TYR A 76 5.82 4.65 2.95
C TYR A 76 6.41 4.19 1.61
N ALA A 77 5.69 4.40 0.51
CA ALA A 77 6.14 4.03 -0.81
C ALA A 77 7.39 4.81 -1.23
N MET A 78 7.44 6.12 -0.95
CA MET A 78 8.61 6.96 -1.27
C MET A 78 9.88 6.59 -0.50
N GLN A 79 9.76 5.92 0.65
CA GLN A 79 10.90 5.40 1.41
C GLN A 79 11.31 3.99 0.99
N SER A 80 10.49 3.31 0.19
CA SER A 80 10.74 1.94 -0.23
C SER A 80 11.71 1.87 -1.42
N SER A 81 12.61 0.90 -1.37
CA SER A 81 13.45 0.50 -2.52
C SER A 81 12.84 -0.68 -3.29
N ASP A 82 11.65 -1.15 -2.92
CA ASP A 82 10.95 -2.25 -3.59
C ASP A 82 9.99 -1.70 -4.66
N PRO A 83 10.23 -1.96 -5.95
CA PRO A 83 9.35 -1.53 -7.03
C PRO A 83 7.91 -2.02 -6.89
N MET A 84 7.68 -3.17 -6.21
CA MET A 84 6.33 -3.71 -5.99
C MET A 84 5.52 -2.85 -5.03
N VAL A 85 6.16 -2.23 -4.02
CA VAL A 85 5.51 -1.31 -3.09
C VAL A 85 5.02 -0.06 -3.82
N LEU A 86 5.87 0.51 -4.70
CA LEU A 86 5.53 1.68 -5.49
C LEU A 86 4.38 1.36 -6.47
N GLN A 87 4.46 0.22 -7.14
CA GLN A 87 3.40 -0.23 -8.05
C GLN A 87 2.08 -0.46 -7.31
N SER A 88 2.12 -1.09 -6.11
CA SER A 88 0.95 -1.30 -5.27
C SER A 88 0.28 0.01 -4.86
N TYR A 89 1.06 1.06 -4.56
CA TYR A 89 0.51 2.39 -4.33
C TYR A 89 -0.25 2.91 -5.55
N LEU A 90 0.36 2.87 -6.74
CA LEU A 90 -0.26 3.36 -7.99
C LEU A 90 -1.55 2.61 -8.33
N ASP A 91 -1.61 1.31 -8.04
CA ASP A 91 -2.77 0.46 -8.31
C ASP A 91 -3.90 0.68 -7.30
N THR A 92 -3.55 0.99 -6.04
CA THR A 92 -4.50 1.19 -4.95
C THR A 92 -5.09 2.60 -4.97
N TYR A 93 -4.27 3.61 -5.19
CA TYR A 93 -4.64 5.03 -5.11
C TYR A 93 -4.70 5.69 -6.50
N LYS A 94 -5.59 5.18 -7.34
CA LYS A 94 -5.75 5.64 -8.73
C LYS A 94 -6.17 7.11 -8.84
N ASP A 95 -6.93 7.58 -7.84
CA ASP A 95 -7.47 8.93 -7.75
C ASP A 95 -6.65 9.83 -6.77
N ALA A 96 -5.42 9.41 -6.42
CA ALA A 96 -4.52 10.22 -5.61
C ALA A 96 -4.11 11.51 -6.33
N ASP A 97 -3.54 12.44 -5.55
CA ASP A 97 -2.97 13.68 -6.10
C ASP A 97 -1.98 13.37 -7.23
N GLU A 98 -2.08 14.11 -8.34
CA GLU A 98 -1.25 13.91 -9.52
C GLU A 98 0.25 14.06 -9.17
N ALA A 99 0.61 15.01 -8.29
CA ALA A 99 2.00 15.20 -7.86
C ALA A 99 2.54 14.01 -7.07
N HIS A 100 1.72 13.34 -6.24
CA HIS A 100 2.11 12.11 -5.55
C HIS A 100 2.33 10.97 -6.55
N ARG A 101 1.39 10.78 -7.46
CA ARG A 101 1.49 9.73 -8.49
C ARG A 101 2.72 9.92 -9.39
N ASP A 102 2.99 11.16 -9.82
CA ASP A 102 4.16 11.50 -10.63
C ASP A 102 5.47 11.24 -9.87
N SER A 103 5.51 11.59 -8.57
CA SER A 103 6.67 11.31 -7.72
C SER A 103 6.94 9.81 -7.55
N ILE A 104 5.89 9.01 -7.36
CA ILE A 104 6.01 7.55 -7.26
C ILE A 104 6.44 6.95 -8.61
N MET A 105 5.88 7.41 -9.73
CA MET A 105 6.29 6.95 -11.06
C MET A 105 7.76 7.29 -11.35
N ALA A 106 8.19 8.50 -11.03
CA ALA A 106 9.60 8.91 -11.18
C ALA A 106 10.54 8.07 -10.31
N HIS A 107 10.14 7.77 -9.06
CA HIS A 107 10.91 6.88 -8.18
C HIS A 107 10.98 5.45 -8.73
N LEU A 108 9.86 4.92 -9.22
CA LEU A 108 9.80 3.59 -9.84
C LEU A 108 10.71 3.50 -11.08
N ASP A 109 10.71 4.54 -11.93
CA ASP A 109 11.55 4.58 -13.10
C ASP A 109 13.04 4.72 -12.72
N MET A 110 13.35 5.45 -11.65
CA MET A 110 14.70 5.51 -11.11
C MET A 110 15.20 4.14 -10.64
N LEU A 111 14.35 3.38 -9.90
CA LEU A 111 14.71 2.03 -9.44
C LEU A 111 14.95 1.08 -10.64
N LYS A 112 14.09 1.14 -11.65
CA LYS A 112 14.29 0.36 -12.90
C LYS A 112 15.60 0.72 -13.60
N GLN A 113 15.97 2.01 -13.61
CA GLN A 113 17.22 2.45 -14.20
C GLN A 113 18.43 1.94 -13.41
N VAL A 114 18.37 1.92 -12.09
CA VAL A 114 19.40 1.34 -11.21
C VAL A 114 19.62 -0.14 -11.56
N ASP A 115 18.54 -0.92 -11.67
CA ASP A 115 18.61 -2.34 -12.01
C ASP A 115 19.12 -2.58 -13.44
N GLN A 116 18.73 -1.73 -14.39
CA GLN A 116 19.21 -1.80 -15.77
C GLN A 116 20.71 -1.53 -15.84
N ASP A 117 21.18 -0.47 -15.17
CA ASP A 117 22.59 -0.10 -15.15
C ASP A 117 23.44 -1.14 -14.43
N TRP A 118 22.90 -1.75 -13.36
CA TRP A 118 23.49 -2.91 -12.70
C TRP A 118 23.66 -4.09 -13.66
N THR A 119 22.60 -4.46 -14.36
CA THR A 119 22.62 -5.53 -15.34
C THR A 119 23.67 -5.27 -16.42
N ASN A 120 23.73 -4.04 -16.93
CA ASN A 120 24.70 -3.63 -17.95
C ASN A 120 26.15 -3.72 -17.43
N ALA A 121 26.39 -3.28 -16.17
CA ALA A 121 27.72 -3.36 -15.56
C ALA A 121 28.17 -4.84 -15.39
N VAL A 122 27.28 -5.70 -14.94
CA VAL A 122 27.53 -7.13 -14.77
C VAL A 122 27.79 -7.83 -16.12
N VAL A 123 26.97 -7.53 -17.13
CA VAL A 123 27.12 -8.09 -18.49
C VAL A 123 28.41 -7.63 -19.15
N SER A 124 28.84 -6.38 -18.92
CA SER A 124 30.14 -5.87 -19.37
C SER A 124 31.29 -6.69 -18.77
N GLY A 125 31.15 -7.10 -17.51
CA GLY A 125 32.20 -7.87 -16.80
C GLY A 125 33.51 -7.12 -16.59
N SER A 126 33.58 -5.81 -16.89
CA SER A 126 34.78 -5.02 -16.72
C SER A 126 34.77 -4.25 -15.39
N LYS A 127 35.96 -4.11 -14.79
CA LYS A 127 36.16 -3.36 -13.55
C LYS A 127 35.65 -1.93 -13.68
N GLU A 128 35.98 -1.25 -14.80
CA GLU A 128 35.60 0.11 -15.08
C GLU A 128 34.07 0.31 -15.12
N ALA A 129 33.35 -0.66 -15.69
CA ALA A 129 31.87 -0.59 -15.71
C ALA A 129 31.26 -0.74 -14.31
N LEU A 130 31.83 -1.63 -13.49
CA LEU A 130 31.41 -1.83 -12.10
C LEU A 130 31.72 -0.62 -11.23
N GLU A 131 32.91 -0.02 -11.37
CA GLU A 131 33.29 1.21 -10.68
C GLU A 131 32.41 2.40 -11.10
N ALA A 132 32.13 2.56 -12.39
CA ALA A 132 31.23 3.59 -12.90
C ALA A 132 29.81 3.43 -12.34
N TYR A 133 29.32 2.20 -12.19
CA TYR A 133 28.04 1.93 -11.53
C TYR A 133 28.04 2.40 -10.08
N LEU A 134 29.07 2.07 -9.28
CA LEU A 134 29.16 2.53 -7.87
C LEU A 134 29.31 4.05 -7.77
N GLN A 135 30.03 4.67 -8.70
CA GLN A 135 30.14 6.13 -8.73
C GLN A 135 28.78 6.80 -8.97
N LYS A 136 27.96 6.21 -9.85
CA LYS A 136 26.61 6.71 -10.15
C LYS A 136 25.62 6.40 -9.03
N TYR A 137 25.75 5.22 -8.38
CA TYR A 137 24.82 4.71 -7.37
C TYR A 137 25.54 4.27 -6.07
N PRO A 138 26.12 5.21 -5.30
CA PRO A 138 26.93 4.88 -4.13
C PRO A 138 26.19 4.16 -3.01
N ASN A 139 24.85 4.28 -2.97
CA ASN A 139 23.97 3.64 -2.01
C ASN A 139 23.13 2.51 -2.62
N SER A 140 23.55 1.97 -3.75
CA SER A 140 22.87 0.84 -4.40
C SER A 140 22.77 -0.38 -3.50
N PRO A 141 21.64 -1.14 -3.55
CA PRO A 141 21.54 -2.44 -2.89
C PRO A 141 22.58 -3.45 -3.40
N HIS A 142 23.10 -3.27 -4.64
CA HIS A 142 24.14 -4.12 -5.24
C HIS A 142 25.57 -3.76 -4.86
N LYS A 143 25.76 -2.78 -3.97
CA LYS A 143 27.10 -2.26 -3.63
C LYS A 143 28.07 -3.38 -3.21
N GLN A 144 27.63 -4.27 -2.32
CA GLN A 144 28.50 -5.37 -1.87
C GLN A 144 28.84 -6.34 -3.01
N GLU A 145 27.86 -6.67 -3.82
CA GLU A 145 28.05 -7.57 -4.97
C GLU A 145 29.01 -6.98 -6.02
N VAL A 146 28.99 -5.66 -6.19
CA VAL A 146 29.98 -4.98 -7.05
C VAL A 146 31.39 -5.12 -6.48
N TRP A 147 31.57 -4.89 -5.18
CA TRP A 147 32.87 -5.05 -4.52
C TRP A 147 33.41 -6.49 -4.67
N ASP A 148 32.56 -7.49 -4.44
CA ASP A 148 32.93 -8.91 -4.57
C ASP A 148 33.37 -9.25 -6.00
N LYS A 149 32.71 -8.63 -7.02
CA LYS A 149 33.09 -8.83 -8.42
C LYS A 149 34.42 -8.13 -8.76
N ILE A 150 34.63 -6.93 -8.25
CA ILE A 150 35.92 -6.20 -8.46
C ILE A 150 37.07 -6.95 -7.80
N ASP A 151 36.88 -7.44 -6.55
CA ASP A 151 37.83 -8.28 -5.83
C ASP A 151 38.23 -9.53 -6.66
N SER A 152 37.22 -10.21 -7.19
CA SER A 152 37.46 -11.40 -8.04
C SER A 152 38.20 -11.08 -9.34
N ILE A 153 37.92 -9.92 -9.96
CA ILE A 153 38.63 -9.49 -11.17
C ILE A 153 40.10 -9.20 -10.86
N ASP A 154 40.38 -8.40 -9.82
CA ASP A 154 41.72 -8.02 -9.44
C ASP A 154 42.53 -9.24 -8.94
N TRP A 155 41.91 -10.17 -8.23
CA TRP A 155 42.52 -11.44 -7.89
C TRP A 155 42.93 -12.28 -9.12
N ASN A 156 42.06 -12.37 -10.11
CA ASN A 156 42.37 -13.10 -11.34
C ASN A 156 43.52 -12.44 -12.12
N VAL A 157 43.63 -11.11 -12.10
CA VAL A 157 44.76 -10.37 -12.69
C VAL A 157 46.04 -10.70 -11.94
N ALA A 158 46.02 -10.65 -10.59
CA ALA A 158 47.19 -10.97 -9.76
C ALA A 158 47.67 -12.40 -9.99
N LYS A 159 46.77 -13.39 -10.02
CA LYS A 159 47.07 -14.79 -10.33
C LYS A 159 47.62 -15.02 -11.71
N ALA A 160 47.10 -14.29 -12.70
CA ALA A 160 47.60 -14.41 -14.08
C ALA A 160 49.02 -13.85 -14.24
N ALA A 161 49.37 -12.79 -13.47
CA ALA A 161 50.70 -12.22 -13.45
C ALA A 161 51.72 -13.08 -12.64
N ASP A 162 51.24 -13.77 -11.62
CA ASP A 162 51.97 -14.75 -10.77
C ASP A 162 53.34 -14.25 -10.28
N ASN A 163 53.35 -13.02 -9.70
CA ASN A 163 54.55 -12.44 -9.12
C ASN A 163 54.20 -11.61 -7.86
N ALA A 164 55.24 -11.38 -7.00
CA ALA A 164 55.09 -10.74 -5.72
C ALA A 164 54.48 -9.32 -5.83
N ASP A 165 54.87 -8.53 -6.86
CA ASP A 165 54.36 -7.18 -7.04
C ASP A 165 52.85 -7.16 -7.35
N ALA A 166 52.37 -8.13 -8.15
CA ALA A 166 50.98 -8.25 -8.51
C ALA A 166 50.13 -8.68 -7.29
N TYR A 167 50.59 -9.62 -6.50
CA TYR A 167 49.94 -10.01 -5.25
C TYR A 167 49.92 -8.89 -4.23
N GLN A 168 51.04 -8.16 -4.09
CA GLN A 168 51.08 -6.98 -3.21
C GLN A 168 50.10 -5.89 -3.65
N THR A 169 49.99 -5.65 -4.96
CA THR A 169 49.02 -4.70 -5.54
C THR A 169 47.59 -5.09 -5.19
N TYR A 170 47.26 -6.38 -5.28
CA TYR A 170 45.96 -6.90 -4.89
C TYR A 170 45.70 -6.67 -3.39
N LEU A 171 46.65 -7.05 -2.50
CA LEU A 171 46.54 -6.88 -1.06
C LEU A 171 46.37 -5.40 -0.65
N ASP A 172 47.08 -4.49 -1.33
CA ASP A 172 46.95 -3.05 -1.06
C ASP A 172 45.58 -2.47 -1.47
N ALA A 173 44.96 -3.04 -2.51
CA ALA A 173 43.65 -2.62 -3.00
C ALA A 173 42.48 -3.27 -2.25
N HIS A 174 42.67 -4.47 -1.72
CA HIS A 174 41.63 -5.32 -1.11
C HIS A 174 42.03 -5.80 0.29
N ALA A 175 42.18 -4.87 1.23
CA ALA A 175 42.59 -5.20 2.61
C ALA A 175 41.65 -6.19 3.34
N ASP A 176 40.35 -6.21 2.93
CA ASP A 176 39.32 -7.12 3.40
C ASP A 176 38.82 -8.08 2.30
N GLY A 177 39.62 -8.29 1.27
CA GLY A 177 39.29 -9.13 0.10
C GLY A 177 39.16 -10.61 0.45
N ALA A 178 38.45 -11.35 -0.40
CA ALA A 178 38.20 -12.78 -0.20
C ALA A 178 39.47 -13.66 -0.32
N HIS A 179 40.55 -13.14 -0.93
CA HIS A 179 41.75 -13.90 -1.31
C HIS A 179 43.03 -13.43 -0.62
N ILE A 180 42.94 -12.66 0.50
CA ILE A 180 44.11 -12.16 1.23
C ILE A 180 45.00 -13.25 1.81
N GLU A 181 44.44 -14.43 2.16
CA GLU A 181 45.21 -15.56 2.69
C GLU A 181 45.93 -16.33 1.57
N GLU A 182 45.45 -16.23 0.34
CA GLU A 182 46.01 -16.90 -0.82
C GLU A 182 47.11 -16.08 -1.51
N ALA A 183 47.04 -14.73 -1.35
CA ALA A 183 47.96 -13.79 -1.98
C ALA A 183 49.29 -13.73 -1.23
#